data_f09ac55624d5b85d159368c2cd304b66
#
_entry.id   f09ac55624d5b85d159368c2cd304b66
#
_cell.length_a   1.000
_cell.length_b   1.000
_cell.length_c   1.000
_cell.angle_alpha   90.00
_cell.angle_beta   90.00
_cell.angle_gamma   90.00
#
_symmetry.space_group_name_H-M   'P 1'
#
loop_
_entity.id
_entity.type
_entity.pdbx_description
1 polymer ?
#
loop_
_entity_poly.entity_id
_entity_poly.type
_entity_poly.pdbx_seq_one_letter_code
_entity_poly.pdbx_strand_id
1 'polypeptide(L)'
;MSTYRLDQLFSPRSVAVVGASPRLRSAGHAVLKNLRDAGFQGKLHLVNPHYPEIAGLRSVNSVLDLAEAPDLIVIAVPAQEVPKVVAGAAEKGAAAAIIITAGLGHGPGSLADACVKAARPKGLRLIGPNCFGVLAPRAKLNASFTASMPQAGDLALISQSGAIVAGMVEWAKLREVGFSAIASLGDMLDADVGDLLDFFALDRATRAILLYIEAVSDARKFMPAARAAARTKPVVVVKSGRHAQGARAAQTHTGALAGADAVYDAAFRRAGLLRVRDLEELFAAVETLGRLKPFSGRRLAILTSGGGIGVLAVDRLADLGGTLASLAPDTIRRLDAA
;
A
#
# COMPACT_ATOMS: atom_id res chain seq x y z
N MET A 1 17.20 -2.98 9.23
CA MET A 1 17.20 -3.55 7.87
C MET A 1 15.79 -3.36 7.34
N SER A 2 15.63 -2.49 6.38
CA SER A 2 14.30 -2.02 5.94
C SER A 2 13.43 -3.13 5.33
N THR A 3 14.00 -4.02 4.52
CA THR A 3 13.24 -5.06 3.79
C THR A 3 13.13 -6.41 4.50
N TYR A 4 13.72 -6.57 5.69
CA TYR A 4 13.73 -7.84 6.42
C TYR A 4 12.30 -8.36 6.66
N ARG A 5 12.01 -9.59 6.24
CA ARG A 5 10.72 -10.30 6.36
C ARG A 5 9.51 -9.63 5.71
N LEU A 6 9.68 -8.61 4.85
CA LEU A 6 8.56 -8.02 4.13
C LEU A 6 8.05 -8.88 2.97
N ASP A 7 8.88 -9.78 2.45
CA ASP A 7 8.46 -10.81 1.50
C ASP A 7 7.34 -11.69 2.06
N GLN A 8 7.43 -12.07 3.34
CA GLN A 8 6.42 -12.86 4.02
C GLN A 8 5.12 -12.08 4.32
N LEU A 9 5.18 -10.76 4.29
CA LEU A 9 3.99 -9.90 4.37
C LEU A 9 3.15 -9.97 3.08
N PHE A 10 3.81 -10.01 1.91
CA PHE A 10 3.12 -9.93 0.61
C PHE A 10 2.97 -11.30 -0.08
N SER A 11 3.74 -12.29 0.32
CA SER A 11 3.69 -13.66 -0.22
C SER A 11 3.85 -14.71 0.89
N PRO A 12 2.98 -14.70 1.91
CA PRO A 12 3.03 -15.68 3.00
C PRO A 12 2.60 -17.06 2.51
N ARG A 13 3.19 -18.11 3.08
CA ARG A 13 2.75 -19.51 2.90
C ARG A 13 1.69 -19.91 3.91
N SER A 14 1.60 -19.16 5.01
CA SER A 14 0.59 -19.36 6.04
C SER A 14 0.13 -18.04 6.65
N VAL A 15 -1.17 -17.94 6.93
CA VAL A 15 -1.80 -16.76 7.55
C VAL A 15 -2.59 -17.21 8.77
N ALA A 16 -2.36 -16.56 9.91
CA ALA A 16 -3.19 -16.72 11.09
C ALA A 16 -4.09 -15.49 11.29
N VAL A 17 -5.40 -15.71 11.46
CA VAL A 17 -6.36 -14.63 11.77
C VAL A 17 -6.68 -14.70 13.26
N VAL A 18 -6.18 -13.71 14.02
CA VAL A 18 -6.44 -13.58 15.47
C VAL A 18 -7.62 -12.64 15.68
N GLY A 19 -8.67 -13.15 16.32
CA GLY A 19 -9.97 -12.50 16.40
C GLY A 19 -10.89 -12.87 15.24
N ALA A 20 -10.59 -13.96 14.51
CA ALA A 20 -11.54 -14.56 13.57
C ALA A 20 -12.87 -14.80 14.25
N SER A 21 -14.00 -14.52 13.58
CA SER A 21 -15.31 -14.55 14.21
C SER A 21 -16.41 -14.94 13.22
N PRO A 22 -17.46 -15.64 13.65
CA PRO A 22 -18.65 -15.87 12.83
C PRO A 22 -19.54 -14.61 12.71
N ARG A 23 -19.27 -13.55 13.47
CA ARG A 23 -20.07 -12.32 13.48
C ARG A 23 -19.86 -11.52 12.20
N LEU A 24 -20.89 -11.39 11.35
CA LEU A 24 -20.84 -10.81 10.00
C LEU A 24 -20.23 -9.41 9.88
N ARG A 25 -20.28 -8.58 10.92
CA ARG A 25 -19.79 -7.19 10.87
C ARG A 25 -18.47 -6.99 11.63
N SER A 26 -17.78 -8.08 12.00
CA SER A 26 -16.47 -7.97 12.65
C SER A 26 -15.35 -7.94 11.63
N ALA A 27 -14.27 -7.20 11.92
CA ALA A 27 -13.09 -7.15 11.06
C ALA A 27 -12.47 -8.56 10.87
N GLY A 28 -12.42 -9.37 11.92
CA GLY A 28 -11.91 -10.75 11.82
C GLY A 28 -12.75 -11.66 10.92
N HIS A 29 -14.09 -11.46 10.85
CA HIS A 29 -14.95 -12.13 9.88
C HIS A 29 -14.60 -11.70 8.45
N ALA A 30 -14.52 -10.38 8.22
CA ALA A 30 -14.24 -9.84 6.91
C ALA A 30 -12.87 -10.32 6.36
N VAL A 31 -11.83 -10.30 7.20
CA VAL A 31 -10.50 -10.80 6.82
C VAL A 31 -10.53 -12.27 6.44
N LEU A 32 -11.15 -13.13 7.27
CA LEU A 32 -11.25 -14.56 6.98
C LEU A 32 -12.01 -14.82 5.68
N LYS A 33 -13.16 -14.14 5.51
CA LYS A 33 -13.96 -14.22 4.28
C LYS A 33 -13.11 -13.80 3.06
N ASN A 34 -12.43 -12.67 3.14
CA ASN A 34 -11.64 -12.12 2.05
C ASN A 34 -10.47 -13.01 1.64
N LEU A 35 -9.77 -13.62 2.60
CA LEU A 35 -8.71 -14.60 2.32
C LEU A 35 -9.25 -15.81 1.55
N ARG A 36 -10.42 -16.31 1.93
CA ARG A 36 -11.08 -17.43 1.26
C ARG A 36 -11.60 -17.05 -0.13
N ASP A 37 -12.28 -15.93 -0.25
CA ASP A 37 -12.87 -15.45 -1.51
C ASP A 37 -11.78 -15.08 -2.54
N ALA A 38 -10.62 -14.56 -2.09
CA ALA A 38 -9.45 -14.35 -2.93
C ALA A 38 -8.80 -15.66 -3.41
N GLY A 39 -9.16 -16.78 -2.81
CA GLY A 39 -8.62 -18.11 -3.13
C GLY A 39 -7.19 -18.28 -2.64
N PHE A 40 -6.85 -17.74 -1.45
CA PHE A 40 -5.53 -17.92 -0.85
C PHE A 40 -5.18 -19.42 -0.74
N GLN A 41 -4.02 -19.80 -1.27
CA GLN A 41 -3.60 -21.21 -1.37
C GLN A 41 -2.75 -21.68 -0.20
N GLY A 42 -2.33 -20.77 0.68
CA GLY A 42 -1.54 -21.10 1.86
C GLY A 42 -2.39 -21.66 3.00
N LYS A 43 -1.73 -22.04 4.09
CA LYS A 43 -2.41 -22.54 5.28
C LYS A 43 -3.12 -21.38 6.00
N LEU A 44 -4.38 -21.60 6.39
CA LEU A 44 -5.16 -20.67 7.20
C LEU A 44 -5.30 -21.23 8.61
N HIS A 45 -4.88 -20.42 9.58
CA HIS A 45 -5.00 -20.71 11.01
C HIS A 45 -5.96 -19.70 11.64
N LEU A 46 -6.83 -20.16 12.54
CA LEU A 46 -7.75 -19.31 13.26
C LEU A 46 -7.44 -19.31 14.75
N VAL A 47 -7.47 -18.13 15.34
CA VAL A 47 -7.24 -17.95 16.78
C VAL A 47 -8.40 -17.17 17.37
N ASN A 48 -9.19 -17.83 18.20
CA ASN A 48 -10.26 -17.22 18.97
C ASN A 48 -10.64 -18.09 20.17
N PRO A 49 -10.54 -17.62 21.43
CA PRO A 49 -10.85 -18.42 22.61
C PRO A 49 -12.33 -18.73 22.80
N HIS A 50 -13.22 -18.04 22.08
CA HIS A 50 -14.68 -18.19 22.28
C HIS A 50 -15.34 -19.13 21.26
N TYR A 51 -14.66 -19.46 20.16
CA TYR A 51 -15.24 -20.28 19.08
C TYR A 51 -14.23 -21.37 18.70
N PRO A 52 -14.53 -22.65 19.02
CA PRO A 52 -13.64 -23.77 18.70
C PRO A 52 -13.55 -24.06 17.18
N GLU A 53 -14.59 -23.62 16.45
CA GLU A 53 -14.68 -23.75 15.01
C GLU A 53 -15.33 -22.49 14.39
N ILE A 54 -14.80 -22.02 13.26
CA ILE A 54 -15.31 -20.87 12.53
C ILE A 54 -15.25 -21.19 11.03
N ALA A 55 -16.40 -21.13 10.37
CA ALA A 55 -16.53 -21.38 8.92
C ALA A 55 -15.94 -22.74 8.47
N GLY A 56 -16.09 -23.80 9.29
CA GLY A 56 -15.58 -25.14 9.02
C GLY A 56 -14.09 -25.34 9.29
N LEU A 57 -13.42 -24.34 9.87
CA LEU A 57 -12.00 -24.43 10.26
C LEU A 57 -11.86 -24.44 11.79
N ARG A 58 -11.03 -25.34 12.29
CA ARG A 58 -10.68 -25.39 13.73
C ARG A 58 -9.99 -24.11 14.16
N SER A 59 -10.38 -23.58 15.30
CA SER A 59 -9.76 -22.43 15.96
C SER A 59 -9.04 -22.90 17.23
N VAL A 60 -7.93 -22.22 17.56
CA VAL A 60 -7.20 -22.41 18.81
C VAL A 60 -7.39 -21.20 19.72
N ASN A 61 -7.10 -21.35 21.02
CA ASN A 61 -7.35 -20.30 22.00
C ASN A 61 -6.30 -19.18 21.95
N SER A 62 -5.06 -19.52 21.59
CA SER A 62 -3.92 -18.61 21.59
C SER A 62 -3.03 -18.83 20.36
N VAL A 63 -2.28 -17.80 19.97
CA VAL A 63 -1.24 -17.93 18.93
C VAL A 63 -0.18 -18.98 19.32
N LEU A 64 0.10 -19.14 20.61
CA LEU A 64 1.04 -20.12 21.10
C LEU A 64 0.58 -21.57 20.89
N ASP A 65 -0.73 -21.81 20.80
CA ASP A 65 -1.33 -23.14 20.58
C ASP A 65 -1.30 -23.58 19.11
N LEU A 66 -0.87 -22.71 18.19
CA LEU A 66 -0.68 -23.07 16.78
C LEU A 66 0.40 -24.16 16.65
N ALA A 67 0.21 -25.13 15.78
CA ALA A 67 1.16 -26.20 15.56
C ALA A 67 2.51 -25.71 14.99
N GLU A 68 2.46 -24.65 14.16
CA GLU A 68 3.63 -24.06 13.51
C GLU A 68 3.60 -22.53 13.62
N ALA A 69 4.75 -21.87 13.43
CA ALA A 69 4.85 -20.42 13.33
C ALA A 69 4.24 -19.96 12.00
N PRO A 70 3.23 -19.06 12.00
CA PRO A 70 2.70 -18.52 10.76
C PRO A 70 3.65 -17.47 10.16
N ASP A 71 3.69 -17.39 8.82
CA ASP A 71 4.45 -16.35 8.14
C ASP A 71 3.80 -14.96 8.41
N LEU A 72 2.48 -14.89 8.38
CA LEU A 72 1.72 -13.66 8.59
C LEU A 72 0.62 -13.86 9.64
N ILE A 73 0.48 -12.89 10.54
CA ILE A 73 -0.64 -12.81 11.49
C ILE A 73 -1.47 -11.55 11.19
N VAL A 74 -2.78 -11.69 11.11
CA VAL A 74 -3.71 -10.56 11.04
C VAL A 74 -4.44 -10.44 12.38
N ILE A 75 -4.27 -9.30 13.05
CA ILE A 75 -4.76 -9.05 14.41
C ILE A 75 -5.99 -8.14 14.35
N ALA A 76 -7.14 -8.69 14.75
CA ALA A 76 -8.43 -8.02 14.77
C ALA A 76 -9.15 -8.28 16.12
N VAL A 77 -8.47 -7.98 17.23
CA VAL A 77 -8.96 -8.10 18.61
C VAL A 77 -9.10 -6.72 19.27
N PRO A 78 -9.79 -6.59 20.41
CA PRO A 78 -9.84 -5.33 21.16
C PRO A 78 -8.43 -4.80 21.49
N ALA A 79 -8.27 -3.47 21.52
CA ALA A 79 -6.98 -2.81 21.67
C ALA A 79 -6.15 -3.31 22.87
N GLN A 80 -6.79 -3.57 24.00
CA GLN A 80 -6.14 -4.05 25.22
C GLN A 80 -5.48 -5.44 25.05
N GLU A 81 -5.99 -6.27 24.15
CA GLU A 81 -5.48 -7.61 23.90
C GLU A 81 -4.31 -7.63 22.90
N VAL A 82 -4.15 -6.57 22.09
CA VAL A 82 -3.16 -6.52 21.00
C VAL A 82 -1.73 -6.75 21.49
N PRO A 83 -1.24 -6.12 22.58
CA PRO A 83 0.14 -6.35 23.03
C PRO A 83 0.40 -7.80 23.41
N LYS A 84 -0.55 -8.47 24.04
CA LYS A 84 -0.46 -9.90 24.41
C LYS A 84 -0.39 -10.77 23.16
N VAL A 85 -1.20 -10.48 22.15
CA VAL A 85 -1.18 -11.21 20.87
C VAL A 85 0.14 -11.00 20.15
N VAL A 86 0.66 -9.75 20.10
CA VAL A 86 1.96 -9.44 19.48
C VAL A 86 3.09 -10.17 20.19
N ALA A 87 3.08 -10.20 21.53
CA ALA A 87 4.08 -10.94 22.31
C ALA A 87 4.04 -12.44 21.99
N GLY A 88 2.85 -13.05 21.99
CA GLY A 88 2.69 -14.45 21.62
C GLY A 88 3.09 -14.74 20.16
N ALA A 89 2.81 -13.82 19.24
CA ALA A 89 3.24 -13.94 17.84
C ALA A 89 4.78 -13.90 17.70
N ALA A 90 5.42 -13.00 18.44
CA ALA A 90 6.88 -12.87 18.46
C ALA A 90 7.54 -14.10 19.09
N GLU A 91 7.00 -14.62 20.19
CA GLU A 91 7.46 -15.84 20.85
C GLU A 91 7.29 -17.06 19.95
N LYS A 92 6.15 -17.19 19.26
CA LYS A 92 5.87 -18.25 18.29
C LYS A 92 6.82 -18.23 17.10
N GLY A 93 7.43 -17.08 16.80
CA GLY A 93 8.36 -16.91 15.69
C GLY A 93 7.68 -16.47 14.38
N ALA A 94 6.51 -15.87 14.46
CA ALA A 94 5.86 -15.28 13.29
C ALA A 94 6.77 -14.24 12.62
N ALA A 95 6.67 -14.10 11.31
CA ALA A 95 7.54 -13.19 10.57
C ALA A 95 6.98 -11.76 10.50
N ALA A 96 5.69 -11.63 10.25
CA ALA A 96 5.02 -10.34 10.15
C ALA A 96 3.63 -10.37 10.80
N ALA A 97 3.17 -9.21 11.26
CA ALA A 97 1.83 -9.01 11.78
C ALA A 97 1.19 -7.74 11.22
N ILE A 98 -0.06 -7.84 10.82
CA ILE A 98 -0.92 -6.70 10.44
C ILE A 98 -1.85 -6.43 11.62
N ILE A 99 -1.79 -5.22 12.18
CA ILE A 99 -2.65 -4.81 13.29
C ILE A 99 -3.75 -3.90 12.74
N ILE A 100 -4.94 -4.47 12.52
CA ILE A 100 -6.12 -3.73 12.02
C ILE A 100 -6.67 -2.82 13.12
N THR A 101 -6.61 -3.29 14.35
CA THR A 101 -7.17 -2.59 15.53
C THR A 101 -6.61 -1.19 15.68
N ALA A 102 -7.48 -0.22 15.92
CA ALA A 102 -7.15 1.15 16.26
C ALA A 102 -7.11 1.36 17.79
N GLY A 103 -6.64 2.57 18.23
CA GLY A 103 -6.73 2.98 19.62
C GLY A 103 -5.64 2.43 20.54
N LEU A 104 -4.46 2.12 19.99
CA LEU A 104 -3.31 1.66 20.81
C LEU A 104 -2.56 2.81 21.49
N GLY A 105 -2.88 4.07 21.18
CA GLY A 105 -2.21 5.24 21.70
C GLY A 105 -0.79 5.43 21.15
N HIS A 106 -0.09 6.45 21.61
CA HIS A 106 1.23 6.84 21.13
C HIS A 106 2.18 7.12 22.30
N GLY A 107 3.48 6.94 22.05
CA GLY A 107 4.54 7.26 22.99
C GLY A 107 4.78 6.20 24.08
N PRO A 108 5.74 6.47 24.98
CA PRO A 108 6.13 5.55 26.05
C PRO A 108 4.97 5.18 26.97
N GLY A 109 4.85 3.88 27.28
CA GLY A 109 3.80 3.36 28.16
C GLY A 109 2.45 3.10 27.50
N SER A 110 2.28 3.44 26.21
CA SER A 110 1.07 3.08 25.45
C SER A 110 1.03 1.60 25.08
N LEU A 111 -0.15 1.11 24.63
CA LEU A 111 -0.27 -0.23 24.06
C LEU A 111 0.60 -0.41 22.80
N ALA A 112 0.75 0.67 22.02
CA ALA A 112 1.64 0.70 20.86
C ALA A 112 3.11 0.48 21.25
N ASP A 113 3.61 1.16 22.31
CA ASP A 113 4.96 0.96 22.84
C ASP A 113 5.18 -0.48 23.33
N ALA A 114 4.19 -1.05 24.01
CA ALA A 114 4.23 -2.45 24.43
C ALA A 114 4.35 -3.41 23.25
N CYS A 115 3.62 -3.16 22.15
CA CYS A 115 3.73 -3.96 20.91
C CYS A 115 5.14 -3.89 20.31
N VAL A 116 5.72 -2.69 20.19
CA VAL A 116 7.08 -2.51 19.65
C VAL A 116 8.13 -3.23 20.51
N LYS A 117 8.02 -3.09 21.84
CA LYS A 117 8.92 -3.76 22.79
C LYS A 117 8.86 -5.27 22.70
N ALA A 118 7.69 -5.84 22.46
CA ALA A 118 7.51 -7.29 22.30
C ALA A 118 8.02 -7.78 20.94
N ALA A 119 7.76 -7.05 19.85
CA ALA A 119 8.06 -7.46 18.49
C ALA A 119 9.55 -7.35 18.13
N ARG A 120 10.18 -6.21 18.46
CA ARG A 120 11.53 -5.85 18.01
C ARG A 120 12.62 -6.87 18.38
N PRO A 121 12.70 -7.42 19.61
CA PRO A 121 13.74 -8.37 19.98
C PRO A 121 13.67 -9.70 19.20
N LYS A 122 12.50 -10.05 18.68
CA LYS A 122 12.24 -11.28 17.93
C LYS A 122 12.21 -11.06 16.41
N GLY A 123 12.39 -9.84 15.95
CA GLY A 123 12.34 -9.49 14.54
C GLY A 123 10.96 -9.68 13.90
N LEU A 124 9.87 -9.64 14.67
CA LEU A 124 8.51 -9.62 14.15
C LEU A 124 8.25 -8.26 13.55
N ARG A 125 7.89 -8.21 12.25
CA ARG A 125 7.56 -6.97 11.56
C ARG A 125 6.10 -6.60 11.79
N LEU A 126 5.83 -5.31 12.04
CA LEU A 126 4.49 -4.82 12.29
C LEU A 126 4.04 -3.85 11.20
N ILE A 127 2.84 -4.06 10.67
CA ILE A 127 2.08 -3.10 9.84
C ILE A 127 0.91 -2.61 10.67
N GLY A 128 0.62 -1.32 10.61
CA GLY A 128 -0.40 -0.68 11.43
C GLY A 128 0.19 -0.11 12.73
N PRO A 129 -0.62 0.00 13.78
CA PRO A 129 -2.06 -0.29 13.92
C PRO A 129 -2.94 0.65 13.09
N ASN A 130 -4.27 0.52 13.28
CA ASN A 130 -5.22 1.39 12.61
C ASN A 130 -5.08 1.38 11.09
N CYS A 131 -4.86 0.20 10.51
CA CYS A 131 -4.64 0.02 9.08
C CYS A 131 -5.76 -0.80 8.42
N PHE A 132 -5.89 -0.66 7.13
CA PHE A 132 -6.89 -1.39 6.34
C PHE A 132 -6.43 -2.82 6.01
N GLY A 133 -5.14 -3.09 6.13
CA GLY A 133 -4.51 -4.36 5.80
C GLY A 133 -3.67 -4.32 4.53
N VAL A 134 -3.41 -5.50 3.99
CA VAL A 134 -2.56 -5.71 2.81
C VAL A 134 -3.28 -6.58 1.78
N LEU A 135 -3.14 -6.20 0.51
CA LEU A 135 -3.59 -7.00 -0.64
C LEU A 135 -2.40 -7.32 -1.54
N ALA A 136 -2.28 -8.56 -1.96
CA ALA A 136 -1.30 -9.00 -2.95
C ALA A 136 -1.99 -9.94 -3.96
N PRO A 137 -2.55 -9.39 -5.07
CA PRO A 137 -3.39 -10.15 -5.99
C PRO A 137 -2.72 -11.37 -6.62
N ARG A 138 -1.42 -11.29 -6.93
CA ARG A 138 -0.66 -12.43 -7.47
C ARG A 138 -0.55 -13.59 -6.49
N ALA A 139 -0.46 -13.30 -5.20
CA ALA A 139 -0.46 -14.28 -4.12
C ALA A 139 -1.87 -14.70 -3.70
N LYS A 140 -2.92 -14.18 -4.36
CA LYS A 140 -4.32 -14.34 -3.96
C LYS A 140 -4.55 -13.97 -2.48
N LEU A 141 -3.79 -13.02 -1.98
CA LEU A 141 -3.80 -12.57 -0.60
C LEU A 141 -4.67 -11.32 -0.46
N ASN A 142 -5.80 -11.44 0.23
CA ASN A 142 -6.56 -10.30 0.72
C ASN A 142 -6.61 -10.33 2.24
N ALA A 143 -5.50 -9.89 2.86
CA ALA A 143 -5.34 -9.78 4.32
C ALA A 143 -5.84 -8.40 4.79
N SER A 144 -7.06 -8.02 4.38
CA SER A 144 -7.71 -6.75 4.68
C SER A 144 -9.19 -6.95 4.94
N PHE A 145 -9.88 -5.87 5.34
CA PHE A 145 -11.34 -5.89 5.47
C PHE A 145 -12.06 -5.13 4.33
N THR A 146 -11.38 -4.87 3.20
CA THR A 146 -12.06 -4.38 1.99
C THR A 146 -12.91 -5.48 1.34
N ALA A 147 -14.05 -5.08 0.77
CA ALA A 147 -14.95 -6.03 0.12
C ALA A 147 -14.43 -6.54 -1.24
N SER A 148 -13.49 -5.83 -1.84
CA SER A 148 -13.02 -6.09 -3.20
C SER A 148 -11.55 -6.41 -3.27
N MET A 149 -11.15 -7.18 -4.29
CA MET A 149 -9.78 -7.48 -4.65
C MET A 149 -9.52 -6.91 -6.05
N PRO A 150 -8.49 -6.06 -6.26
CA PRO A 150 -8.12 -5.62 -7.59
C PRO A 150 -7.48 -6.74 -8.39
N GLN A 151 -7.40 -6.57 -9.71
CA GLN A 151 -6.69 -7.51 -10.59
C GLN A 151 -5.19 -7.53 -10.28
N ALA A 152 -4.55 -8.67 -10.60
CA ALA A 152 -3.11 -8.77 -10.57
C ALA A 152 -2.51 -7.87 -11.67
N GLY A 153 -1.54 -7.04 -11.29
CA GLY A 153 -0.84 -6.13 -12.17
C GLY A 153 0.55 -5.80 -11.65
N ASP A 154 1.04 -4.62 -11.95
CA ASP A 154 2.42 -4.22 -11.68
C ASP A 154 2.56 -2.85 -10.98
N LEU A 155 1.48 -2.34 -10.41
CA LEU A 155 1.48 -1.12 -9.60
C LEU A 155 1.49 -1.48 -8.10
N ALA A 156 2.33 -0.82 -7.31
CA ALA A 156 2.25 -0.90 -5.86
C ALA A 156 1.61 0.36 -5.29
N LEU A 157 0.68 0.22 -4.36
CA LEU A 157 0.11 1.34 -3.59
C LEU A 157 0.52 1.23 -2.13
N ILE A 158 1.12 2.29 -1.63
CA ILE A 158 1.45 2.48 -0.20
C ILE A 158 0.63 3.66 0.29
N SER A 159 -0.25 3.44 1.27
CA SER A 159 -1.16 4.47 1.77
C SER A 159 -1.18 4.52 3.29
N GLN A 160 -1.11 5.71 3.86
CA GLN A 160 -1.38 5.93 5.28
C GLN A 160 -2.89 5.96 5.59
N SER A 161 -3.74 6.16 4.57
CA SER A 161 -5.19 6.19 4.72
C SER A 161 -5.86 4.93 4.20
N GLY A 162 -6.62 4.24 5.06
CA GLY A 162 -7.43 3.10 4.69
C GLY A 162 -8.57 3.46 3.73
N ALA A 163 -9.17 4.64 3.88
CA ALA A 163 -10.22 5.13 3.00
C ALA A 163 -9.72 5.34 1.56
N ILE A 164 -8.48 5.82 1.39
CA ILE A 164 -7.85 5.96 0.07
C ILE A 164 -7.60 4.57 -0.55
N VAL A 165 -7.18 3.58 0.26
CA VAL A 165 -7.05 2.20 -0.22
C VAL A 165 -8.39 1.67 -0.73
N ALA A 166 -9.46 1.83 0.05
CA ALA A 166 -10.79 1.36 -0.35
C ALA A 166 -11.26 2.02 -1.66
N GLY A 167 -11.16 3.35 -1.75
CA GLY A 167 -11.54 4.09 -2.95
C GLY A 167 -10.72 3.71 -4.18
N MET A 168 -9.40 3.52 -4.02
CA MET A 168 -8.50 3.08 -5.09
C MET A 168 -8.84 1.67 -5.59
N VAL A 169 -9.14 0.74 -4.69
CA VAL A 169 -9.51 -0.64 -5.05
C VAL A 169 -10.79 -0.67 -5.87
N GLU A 170 -11.82 0.06 -5.44
CA GLU A 170 -13.09 0.14 -6.18
C GLU A 170 -12.92 0.84 -7.54
N TRP A 171 -12.20 1.96 -7.58
CA TRP A 171 -11.91 2.67 -8.81
C TRP A 171 -11.12 1.80 -9.81
N ALA A 172 -10.08 1.10 -9.33
CA ALA A 172 -9.23 0.25 -10.15
C ALA A 172 -9.99 -0.94 -10.75
N LYS A 173 -10.93 -1.51 -9.99
CA LYS A 173 -11.79 -2.59 -10.47
C LYS A 173 -12.64 -2.15 -11.66
N LEU A 174 -13.22 -0.94 -11.60
CA LEU A 174 -14.04 -0.39 -12.69
C LEU A 174 -13.22 -0.04 -13.94
N ARG A 175 -11.92 0.19 -13.79
CA ARG A 175 -11.00 0.60 -14.85
C ARG A 175 -10.05 -0.52 -15.30
N GLU A 176 -10.20 -1.72 -14.75
CA GLU A 176 -9.35 -2.88 -15.04
C GLU A 176 -7.84 -2.62 -14.81
N VAL A 177 -7.54 -1.77 -13.81
CA VAL A 177 -6.17 -1.49 -13.39
C VAL A 177 -5.72 -2.51 -12.36
N GLY A 178 -4.56 -3.13 -12.59
CA GLY A 178 -4.02 -4.18 -11.75
C GLY A 178 -2.89 -3.72 -10.82
N PHE A 179 -2.78 -4.38 -9.66
CA PHE A 179 -1.75 -4.10 -8.66
C PHE A 179 -0.86 -5.33 -8.41
N SER A 180 0.42 -5.07 -8.14
CA SER A 180 1.34 -6.05 -7.56
C SER A 180 1.04 -6.24 -6.08
N ALA A 181 0.85 -5.13 -5.36
CA ALA A 181 0.44 -5.11 -3.97
C ALA A 181 -0.17 -3.76 -3.57
N ILE A 182 -0.99 -3.78 -2.51
CA ILE A 182 -1.52 -2.59 -1.85
C ILE A 182 -1.28 -2.76 -0.36
N ALA A 183 -0.69 -1.76 0.30
CA ALA A 183 -0.45 -1.73 1.72
C ALA A 183 -1.05 -0.49 2.37
N SER A 184 -1.90 -0.70 3.37
CA SER A 184 -2.35 0.35 4.28
C SER A 184 -1.47 0.34 5.52
N LEU A 185 -0.80 1.46 5.79
CA LEU A 185 0.20 1.53 6.86
C LEU A 185 -0.37 1.96 8.22
N GLY A 186 -1.50 2.70 8.24
CA GLY A 186 -2.03 3.27 9.48
C GLY A 186 -0.99 4.09 10.23
N ASP A 187 -0.84 3.81 11.53
CA ASP A 187 -0.01 4.62 12.44
C ASP A 187 1.51 4.30 12.37
N MET A 188 1.92 3.28 11.58
CA MET A 188 3.34 2.96 11.27
C MET A 188 4.23 2.74 12.50
N LEU A 189 3.90 1.78 13.36
CA LEU A 189 4.70 1.49 14.56
C LEU A 189 6.11 0.94 14.28
N ASP A 190 6.26 0.17 13.19
CA ASP A 190 7.53 -0.45 12.81
C ASP A 190 7.80 -0.23 11.33
N ALA A 191 7.09 -0.95 10.46
CA ALA A 191 7.26 -0.75 9.02
C ALA A 191 6.59 0.55 8.58
N ASP A 192 7.33 1.39 7.88
CA ASP A 192 6.89 2.69 7.38
C ASP A 192 6.99 2.80 5.85
N VAL A 193 6.71 4.00 5.34
CA VAL A 193 6.80 4.28 3.89
C VAL A 193 8.20 4.00 3.34
N GLY A 194 9.27 4.27 4.12
CA GLY A 194 10.64 4.04 3.70
C GLY A 194 10.96 2.55 3.51
N ASP A 195 10.50 1.69 4.46
CA ASP A 195 10.68 0.23 4.34
C ASP A 195 9.99 -0.33 3.09
N LEU A 196 8.76 0.12 2.82
CA LEU A 196 8.01 -0.36 1.66
C LEU A 196 8.54 0.21 0.34
N LEU A 197 9.08 1.45 0.34
CA LEU A 197 9.79 1.97 -0.83
C LEU A 197 11.01 1.13 -1.17
N ASP A 198 11.84 0.78 -0.18
CA ASP A 198 12.99 -0.09 -0.39
C ASP A 198 12.56 -1.48 -0.88
N PHE A 199 11.49 -2.04 -0.32
CA PHE A 199 10.95 -3.33 -0.73
C PHE A 199 10.47 -3.30 -2.18
N PHE A 200 9.57 -2.38 -2.53
CA PHE A 200 9.00 -2.30 -3.87
C PHE A 200 9.99 -1.79 -4.93
N ALA A 201 11.04 -1.06 -4.55
CA ALA A 201 12.12 -0.72 -5.46
C ALA A 201 12.83 -1.98 -6.01
N LEU A 202 12.96 -3.01 -5.17
CA LEU A 202 13.62 -4.28 -5.52
C LEU A 202 12.64 -5.33 -6.09
N ASP A 203 11.34 -5.20 -5.82
CA ASP A 203 10.34 -6.16 -6.28
C ASP A 203 10.17 -6.12 -7.81
N ARG A 204 10.54 -7.20 -8.47
CA ARG A 204 10.46 -7.34 -9.94
C ARG A 204 9.02 -7.36 -10.47
N ALA A 205 8.05 -7.69 -9.63
CA ALA A 205 6.64 -7.68 -9.99
C ALA A 205 6.04 -6.27 -10.01
N THR A 206 6.71 -5.30 -9.37
CA THR A 206 6.29 -3.90 -9.30
C THR A 206 7.02 -3.06 -10.31
N ARG A 207 6.28 -2.35 -11.18
CA ARG A 207 6.82 -1.43 -12.20
C ARG A 207 6.75 0.03 -11.77
N ALA A 208 5.73 0.42 -11.00
CA ALA A 208 5.59 1.78 -10.49
C ALA A 208 5.02 1.76 -9.06
N ILE A 209 5.34 2.79 -8.29
CA ILE A 209 4.94 2.92 -6.88
C ILE A 209 4.09 4.17 -6.72
N LEU A 210 2.97 4.04 -6.05
CA LEU A 210 2.02 5.09 -5.74
C LEU A 210 2.01 5.31 -4.23
N LEU A 211 2.13 6.57 -3.81
CA LEU A 211 2.18 6.94 -2.41
C LEU A 211 1.04 7.90 -2.06
N TYR A 212 0.29 7.58 -1.02
CA TYR A 212 -0.52 8.55 -0.29
C TYR A 212 0.10 8.80 1.07
N ILE A 213 0.55 10.03 1.32
CA ILE A 213 1.29 10.42 2.52
C ILE A 213 0.56 11.54 3.26
N GLU A 214 0.39 11.36 4.56
CA GLU A 214 -0.10 12.37 5.51
C GLU A 214 1.07 13.01 6.26
N ALA A 215 2.02 12.19 6.72
CA ALA A 215 3.25 12.63 7.36
C ALA A 215 4.40 11.64 7.11
N VAL A 216 5.62 12.15 7.14
CA VAL A 216 6.85 11.35 7.15
C VAL A 216 7.39 11.36 8.57
N SER A 217 7.39 10.21 9.23
CA SER A 217 7.84 10.04 10.62
C SER A 217 9.37 10.07 10.74
N ASP A 218 10.07 9.46 9.79
CA ASP A 218 11.54 9.41 9.73
C ASP A 218 12.06 9.87 8.36
N ALA A 219 12.42 11.16 8.28
CA ALA A 219 12.97 11.74 7.05
C ALA A 219 14.35 11.17 6.69
N ARG A 220 15.14 10.70 7.66
CA ARG A 220 16.47 10.13 7.42
C ARG A 220 16.36 8.77 6.73
N LYS A 221 15.32 8.02 7.03
CA LYS A 221 14.99 6.73 6.40
C LYS A 221 14.25 6.94 5.07
N PHE A 222 13.26 7.82 5.04
CA PHE A 222 12.45 8.08 3.86
C PHE A 222 13.26 8.60 2.67
N MET A 223 14.13 9.58 2.85
CA MET A 223 14.83 10.24 1.74
C MET A 223 15.75 9.33 0.92
N PRO A 224 16.61 8.49 1.53
CA PRO A 224 17.42 7.54 0.75
C PRO A 224 16.57 6.48 0.06
N ALA A 225 15.52 5.93 0.72
CA ALA A 225 14.61 4.96 0.15
C ALA A 225 13.84 5.53 -1.06
N ALA A 226 13.31 6.75 -0.93
CA ALA A 226 12.62 7.45 -2.02
C ALA A 226 13.52 7.68 -3.23
N ARG A 227 14.77 8.11 -3.01
CA ARG A 227 15.76 8.28 -4.09
C ARG A 227 16.14 6.96 -4.77
N ALA A 228 16.33 5.90 -3.99
CA ALA A 228 16.64 4.59 -4.54
C ALA A 228 15.48 4.07 -5.39
N ALA A 229 14.26 4.17 -4.90
CA ALA A 229 13.06 3.78 -5.63
C ALA A 229 12.88 4.58 -6.92
N ALA A 230 12.97 5.92 -6.86
CA ALA A 230 12.79 6.80 -8.02
C ALA A 230 13.83 6.62 -9.12
N ARG A 231 15.02 6.09 -8.81
CA ARG A 231 16.04 5.73 -9.81
C ARG A 231 15.72 4.49 -10.62
N THR A 232 14.89 3.62 -10.07
CA THR A 232 14.57 2.32 -10.67
C THR A 232 13.17 2.28 -11.26
N LYS A 233 12.23 3.03 -10.69
CA LYS A 233 10.80 2.98 -11.01
C LYS A 233 10.15 4.36 -10.90
N PRO A 234 9.11 4.67 -11.68
CA PRO A 234 8.27 5.82 -11.41
C PRO A 234 7.67 5.74 -10.01
N VAL A 235 7.81 6.81 -9.23
CA VAL A 235 7.18 6.96 -7.91
C VAL A 235 6.31 8.20 -7.94
N VAL A 236 4.99 8.01 -7.81
CA VAL A 236 4.00 9.09 -7.78
C VAL A 236 3.54 9.30 -6.35
N VAL A 237 3.50 10.55 -5.90
CA VAL A 237 3.13 10.87 -4.51
C VAL A 237 2.07 11.96 -4.45
N VAL A 238 1.01 11.70 -3.69
CA VAL A 238 0.08 12.72 -3.21
C VAL A 238 0.27 12.93 -1.71
N LYS A 239 0.35 14.19 -1.30
CA LYS A 239 0.51 14.60 0.11
C LYS A 239 -0.73 15.36 0.56
N SER A 240 -1.43 14.84 1.56
CA SER A 240 -2.56 15.52 2.20
C SER A 240 -2.11 16.59 3.20
N GLY A 241 -3.01 17.50 3.60
CA GLY A 241 -2.70 18.54 4.58
C GLY A 241 -1.73 19.61 4.05
N ARG A 242 -1.88 20.03 2.79
CA ARG A 242 -1.02 21.03 2.11
C ARG A 242 -1.21 22.45 2.65
N HIS A 243 -2.42 22.79 3.04
CA HIS A 243 -2.80 24.11 3.56
C HIS A 243 -3.03 24.05 5.06
N ALA A 244 -2.93 25.19 5.75
CA ALA A 244 -3.02 25.26 7.22
C ALA A 244 -4.29 24.60 7.79
N GLN A 245 -5.44 24.73 7.12
CA GLN A 245 -6.68 24.11 7.55
C GLN A 245 -6.63 22.59 7.39
N GLY A 246 -6.15 22.09 6.23
CA GLY A 246 -5.96 20.66 5.99
C GLY A 246 -4.89 20.05 6.90
N ALA A 247 -3.83 20.81 7.22
CA ALA A 247 -2.79 20.38 8.15
C ALA A 247 -3.35 20.17 9.57
N ARG A 248 -4.23 21.08 10.04
CA ARG A 248 -4.93 20.91 11.34
C ARG A 248 -5.83 19.68 11.35
N ALA A 249 -6.58 19.44 10.25
CA ALA A 249 -7.42 18.26 10.12
C ALA A 249 -6.58 16.97 10.12
N ALA A 250 -5.46 16.93 9.40
CA ALA A 250 -4.54 15.81 9.38
C ALA A 250 -3.92 15.56 10.77
N GLN A 251 -3.53 16.61 11.48
CA GLN A 251 -3.00 16.50 12.84
C GLN A 251 -4.01 15.91 13.82
N THR A 252 -5.29 16.29 13.72
CA THR A 252 -6.37 15.71 14.54
C THR A 252 -6.57 14.23 14.22
N HIS A 253 -6.39 13.83 12.96
CA HIS A 253 -6.59 12.47 12.49
C HIS A 253 -5.41 11.54 12.84
N THR A 254 -4.17 12.00 12.68
CA THR A 254 -2.96 11.17 12.81
C THR A 254 -2.14 11.44 14.07
N GLY A 255 -2.43 12.51 14.80
CA GLY A 255 -1.60 12.98 15.91
C GLY A 255 -0.22 13.52 15.50
N ALA A 256 0.13 13.51 14.23
CA ALA A 256 1.41 13.95 13.72
C ALA A 256 1.39 15.44 13.34
N LEU A 257 2.46 16.17 13.66
CA LEU A 257 2.66 17.53 13.19
C LEU A 257 2.90 17.53 11.69
N ALA A 258 2.01 18.16 10.94
CA ALA A 258 2.21 18.37 9.52
C ALA A 258 3.32 19.41 9.31
N GLY A 259 4.45 19.00 8.73
CA GLY A 259 5.49 19.92 8.28
C GLY A 259 5.00 20.86 7.17
N ALA A 260 5.70 21.98 6.93
CA ALA A 260 5.38 22.93 5.87
C ALA A 260 5.37 22.24 4.50
N ASP A 261 4.35 22.48 3.68
CA ASP A 261 4.16 21.84 2.37
C ASP A 261 5.34 22.09 1.41
N ALA A 262 5.94 23.28 1.47
CA ALA A 262 7.12 23.62 0.69
C ALA A 262 8.33 22.72 0.97
N VAL A 263 8.47 22.23 2.21
CA VAL A 263 9.53 21.30 2.61
C VAL A 263 9.30 19.93 1.96
N TYR A 264 8.06 19.44 1.98
CA TYR A 264 7.69 18.20 1.29
C TYR A 264 7.90 18.31 -0.22
N ASP A 265 7.49 19.43 -0.82
CA ASP A 265 7.66 19.67 -2.24
C ASP A 265 9.14 19.64 -2.66
N ALA A 266 10.01 20.33 -1.90
CA ALA A 266 11.44 20.31 -2.12
C ALA A 266 12.04 18.90 -1.92
N ALA A 267 11.58 18.17 -0.89
CA ALA A 267 12.03 16.81 -0.61
C ALA A 267 11.65 15.83 -1.73
N PHE A 268 10.40 15.86 -2.20
CA PHE A 268 9.94 14.99 -3.27
C PHE A 268 10.66 15.28 -4.59
N ARG A 269 10.82 16.55 -4.97
CA ARG A 269 11.64 16.93 -6.14
C ARG A 269 13.07 16.44 -6.03
N ARG A 270 13.71 16.65 -4.87
CA ARG A 270 15.10 16.22 -4.62
C ARG A 270 15.25 14.70 -4.64
N ALA A 271 14.21 13.96 -4.27
CA ALA A 271 14.18 12.51 -4.33
C ALA A 271 13.86 11.97 -5.73
N GLY A 272 13.33 12.79 -6.65
CA GLY A 272 12.94 12.38 -8.00
C GLY A 272 11.53 11.79 -8.06
N LEU A 273 10.66 12.10 -7.09
CA LEU A 273 9.27 11.67 -7.08
C LEU A 273 8.41 12.62 -7.92
N LEU A 274 7.44 12.06 -8.64
CA LEU A 274 6.39 12.84 -9.29
C LEU A 274 5.32 13.19 -8.25
N ARG A 275 5.27 14.46 -7.86
CA ARG A 275 4.23 14.93 -6.96
C ARG A 275 2.96 15.27 -7.74
N VAL A 276 1.84 14.71 -7.32
CA VAL A 276 0.49 15.07 -7.75
C VAL A 276 -0.25 15.78 -6.61
N ARG A 277 -1.29 16.57 -6.96
CA ARG A 277 -1.90 17.50 -6.00
C ARG A 277 -3.17 16.98 -5.35
N ASP A 278 -3.85 16.07 -6.02
CA ASP A 278 -5.13 15.51 -5.58
C ASP A 278 -5.31 14.07 -6.06
N LEU A 279 -6.46 13.50 -5.75
CA LEU A 279 -6.78 12.12 -6.11
C LEU A 279 -7.09 11.95 -7.61
N GLU A 280 -7.58 12.99 -8.27
CA GLU A 280 -7.86 12.93 -9.72
C GLU A 280 -6.55 12.81 -10.49
N GLU A 281 -5.55 13.64 -10.18
CA GLU A 281 -4.20 13.51 -10.74
C GLU A 281 -3.56 12.17 -10.39
N LEU A 282 -3.77 11.65 -9.15
CA LEU A 282 -3.27 10.33 -8.77
C LEU A 282 -3.92 9.23 -9.60
N PHE A 283 -5.23 9.26 -9.77
CA PHE A 283 -5.96 8.28 -10.59
C PHE A 283 -5.53 8.34 -12.06
N ALA A 284 -5.36 9.54 -12.62
CA ALA A 284 -4.83 9.70 -13.98
C ALA A 284 -3.42 9.13 -14.13
N ALA A 285 -2.55 9.33 -13.14
CA ALA A 285 -1.22 8.72 -13.11
C ALA A 285 -1.29 7.19 -13.02
N VAL A 286 -2.18 6.65 -12.18
CA VAL A 286 -2.42 5.20 -12.05
C VAL A 286 -2.90 4.61 -13.39
N GLU A 287 -3.87 5.23 -14.03
CA GLU A 287 -4.41 4.78 -15.31
C GLU A 287 -3.34 4.82 -16.40
N THR A 288 -2.58 5.92 -16.48
CA THR A 288 -1.47 6.07 -17.42
C THR A 288 -0.41 5.00 -17.20
N LEU A 289 0.07 4.82 -15.97
CA LEU A 289 1.07 3.81 -15.64
C LEU A 289 0.53 2.39 -15.79
N GLY A 290 -0.75 2.14 -15.50
CA GLY A 290 -1.36 0.83 -15.65
C GLY A 290 -1.47 0.37 -17.12
N ARG A 291 -1.72 1.30 -18.03
CA ARG A 291 -1.97 0.99 -19.46
C ARG A 291 -0.73 1.15 -20.33
N LEU A 292 0.15 2.11 -20.03
CA LEU A 292 1.31 2.41 -20.85
C LEU A 292 2.55 1.65 -20.36
N LYS A 293 3.21 0.98 -21.31
CA LYS A 293 4.54 0.44 -21.05
C LYS A 293 5.57 1.58 -21.10
N PRO A 294 6.68 1.49 -20.35
CA PRO A 294 7.77 2.44 -20.46
C PRO A 294 8.23 2.57 -21.93
N PHE A 295 8.35 3.78 -22.41
CA PHE A 295 8.90 4.08 -23.72
C PHE A 295 10.12 4.98 -23.57
N SER A 296 11.06 4.85 -24.49
CA SER A 296 12.23 5.70 -24.58
C SER A 296 12.01 6.79 -25.62
N GLY A 297 12.43 8.01 -25.31
CA GLY A 297 12.32 9.15 -26.23
C GLY A 297 11.59 10.34 -25.63
N ARG A 298 11.78 11.50 -26.27
CA ARG A 298 11.20 12.78 -25.81
C ARG A 298 10.23 13.37 -26.82
N ARG A 299 10.04 12.72 -27.96
CA ARG A 299 9.17 13.18 -29.06
C ARG A 299 7.87 12.38 -29.05
N LEU A 300 6.75 13.08 -29.12
CA LEU A 300 5.40 12.49 -29.17
C LEU A 300 4.79 12.72 -30.54
N ALA A 301 4.31 11.67 -31.20
CA ALA A 301 3.43 11.78 -32.35
C ALA A 301 1.98 11.73 -31.87
N ILE A 302 1.13 12.60 -32.41
CA ILE A 302 -0.29 12.68 -32.09
C ILE A 302 -1.07 12.24 -33.32
N LEU A 303 -1.86 11.18 -33.18
CA LEU A 303 -2.78 10.69 -34.19
C LEU A 303 -4.21 10.86 -33.66
N THR A 304 -5.06 11.56 -34.41
CA THR A 304 -6.44 11.83 -34.02
C THR A 304 -7.33 11.99 -35.26
N SER A 305 -8.59 11.60 -35.15
CA SER A 305 -9.61 11.86 -36.16
C SER A 305 -10.21 13.25 -36.05
N GLY A 306 -9.96 13.99 -34.97
CA GLY A 306 -10.50 15.33 -34.68
C GLY A 306 -9.43 16.40 -34.66
N GLY A 307 -9.40 17.31 -35.63
CA GLY A 307 -8.39 18.36 -35.73
C GLY A 307 -8.29 19.24 -34.48
N GLY A 308 -9.42 19.68 -33.91
CA GLY A 308 -9.43 20.50 -32.69
C GLY A 308 -8.83 19.80 -31.47
N ILE A 309 -9.07 18.52 -31.30
CA ILE A 309 -8.46 17.72 -30.23
C ILE A 309 -6.95 17.62 -30.44
N GLY A 310 -6.51 17.47 -31.70
CA GLY A 310 -5.09 17.46 -32.08
C GLY A 310 -4.38 18.74 -31.68
N VAL A 311 -4.97 19.91 -31.98
CA VAL A 311 -4.43 21.22 -31.60
C VAL A 311 -4.28 21.34 -30.09
N LEU A 312 -5.32 21.03 -29.31
CA LEU A 312 -5.28 21.06 -27.85
C LEU A 312 -4.21 20.14 -27.27
N ALA A 313 -4.02 18.97 -27.88
CA ALA A 313 -2.98 18.03 -27.45
C ALA A 313 -1.57 18.55 -27.74
N VAL A 314 -1.36 19.24 -28.87
CA VAL A 314 -0.08 19.90 -29.20
C VAL A 314 0.22 21.05 -28.24
N ASP A 315 -0.77 21.91 -27.97
CA ASP A 315 -0.63 23.02 -27.01
C ASP A 315 -0.26 22.46 -25.62
N ARG A 316 -0.96 21.43 -25.17
CA ARG A 316 -0.67 20.80 -23.89
C ARG A 316 0.71 20.15 -23.83
N LEU A 317 1.16 19.52 -24.92
CA LEU A 317 2.50 18.96 -25.04
C LEU A 317 3.56 20.06 -24.89
N ALA A 318 3.36 21.20 -25.54
CA ALA A 318 4.26 22.36 -25.46
C ALA A 318 4.30 22.96 -24.04
N ASP A 319 3.13 23.13 -23.39
CA ASP A 319 3.03 23.59 -21.98
C ASP A 319 3.83 22.73 -21.02
N LEU A 320 3.90 21.42 -21.29
CA LEU A 320 4.63 20.45 -20.47
C LEU A 320 6.10 20.33 -20.89
N GLY A 321 6.59 21.15 -21.83
CA GLY A 321 7.97 21.10 -22.33
C GLY A 321 8.27 19.87 -23.17
N GLY A 322 7.26 19.18 -23.69
CA GLY A 322 7.40 18.07 -24.61
C GLY A 322 7.76 18.53 -26.04
N THR A 323 8.15 17.60 -26.88
CA THR A 323 8.53 17.86 -28.27
C THR A 323 7.62 17.06 -29.21
N LEU A 324 6.97 17.75 -30.16
CA LEU A 324 6.19 17.09 -31.21
C LEU A 324 7.14 16.38 -32.18
N ALA A 325 6.80 15.16 -32.55
CA ALA A 325 7.58 14.40 -33.53
C ALA A 325 7.39 14.98 -34.94
N SER A 326 8.47 15.13 -35.67
CA SER A 326 8.43 15.39 -37.13
C SER A 326 8.39 14.05 -37.86
N LEU A 327 7.41 13.88 -38.73
CA LEU A 327 7.26 12.68 -39.53
C LEU A 327 8.17 12.76 -40.75
N ALA A 328 8.83 11.66 -41.09
CA ALA A 328 9.61 11.55 -42.31
C ALA A 328 8.70 11.62 -43.55
N PRO A 329 9.18 12.15 -44.67
CA PRO A 329 8.38 12.28 -45.92
C PRO A 329 7.80 10.93 -46.38
N ASP A 330 8.54 9.84 -46.18
CA ASP A 330 8.05 8.49 -46.49
C ASP A 330 6.89 8.03 -45.59
N THR A 331 6.97 8.36 -44.30
CA THR A 331 5.89 8.10 -43.35
C THR A 331 4.62 8.86 -43.73
N ILE A 332 4.75 10.13 -44.13
CA ILE A 332 3.61 10.98 -44.60
C ILE A 332 2.99 10.30 -45.82
N ARG A 333 3.79 9.96 -46.85
CA ARG A 333 3.26 9.30 -48.06
C ARG A 333 2.52 7.98 -47.77
N ARG A 334 3.01 7.20 -46.81
CA ARG A 334 2.34 5.94 -46.40
C ARG A 334 1.05 6.19 -45.64
N LEU A 335 0.96 7.26 -44.85
CA LEU A 335 -0.27 7.66 -44.17
C LEU A 335 -1.30 8.20 -45.14
N ASP A 336 -0.88 8.98 -46.14
CA ASP A 336 -1.77 9.52 -47.19
C ASP A 336 -2.35 8.44 -48.12
N ALA A 337 -1.67 7.27 -48.19
CA ALA A 337 -2.08 6.12 -48.96
C ALA A 337 -2.97 5.11 -48.21
N ALA A 338 -3.16 5.30 -46.91
CA ALA A 338 -3.91 4.41 -46.03
C ALA A 338 -5.34 4.91 -45.80
#